data_de04adf3875b08f99a366c9aa3f98d13
#
_entry.id   de04adf3875b08f99a366c9aa3f98d13
#
_cell.length_a   1.000
_cell.length_b   1.000
_cell.length_c   1.000
_cell.angle_alpha   90.00
_cell.angle_beta   90.00
_cell.angle_gamma   90.00
#
_symmetry.space_group_name_H-M   'P 1'
#
loop_
_entity.id
_entity.type
_entity.pdbx_description
1 polymer ?
#
loop_
_entity_poly.entity_id
_entity_poly.type
_entity_poly.pdbx_seq_one_letter_code
_entity_poly.pdbx_strand_id
1 'polypeptide(L)'
;VRSSLAHAGKEAVPKPWVGKSGSGSALLFLALAMLSFLPGAQSKAASTIVLGTGSQTNHLLILFGPGQLAQYELRHGGTVQNGAQLLAAVIQATGGSLLVTPATDEDGDPIPFSSQTGTWNGDGLFAHLHDFGWGLMVNGFATGTFSAAADGSWTNYFSYQIAGEDGAFLTASVGASGRTLAEGDQDAYVLTSTHSSPGLSAWCTTHAITDLTADTDADGMDNLLEYALRKHPRKPDSLGTIQSGISKSNGETFLTLSYRRPHDEWATPPDGVDAVYDGISYIVETSEDLASWQSGTNFVTQTITPDASGSMATVTARVRADSGKRFLRLRIQGP
;
A
#
# COMPACT_ATOMS: atom_id res chain seq x y z
N VAL A 1 4.22 71.02 -15.12
CA VAL A 1 3.05 71.36 -15.92
C VAL A 1 2.05 70.17 -15.79
N ARG A 2 0.93 70.47 -15.10
CA ARG A 2 -0.41 69.83 -15.09
C ARG A 2 -0.49 68.31 -15.00
N SER A 3 -0.85 67.73 -13.84
CA SER A 3 -2.20 67.60 -13.23
C SER A 3 -3.23 66.94 -14.17
N SER A 4 -3.67 65.74 -13.86
CA SER A 4 -5.08 65.39 -13.95
C SER A 4 -5.42 64.17 -13.11
N LEU A 5 -6.42 64.39 -12.35
CA LEU A 5 -7.11 63.67 -11.30
C LEU A 5 -7.64 62.28 -11.67
N ALA A 6 -7.74 61.49 -10.63
CA ALA A 6 -8.43 60.22 -10.47
C ALA A 6 -9.92 60.28 -10.81
N HIS A 7 -10.43 59.19 -11.38
CA HIS A 7 -11.85 58.80 -11.23
C HIS A 7 -11.92 57.40 -10.68
N ALA A 8 -12.49 57.32 -9.47
CA ALA A 8 -12.84 56.06 -8.83
C ALA A 8 -14.04 55.44 -9.55
N GLY A 9 -13.82 54.35 -10.23
CA GLY A 9 -14.87 53.49 -10.77
C GLY A 9 -15.37 52.53 -9.68
N LYS A 10 -16.62 52.66 -9.30
CA LYS A 10 -17.36 51.76 -8.42
C LYS A 10 -17.33 50.33 -9.02
N GLU A 11 -16.81 49.41 -8.27
CA GLU A 11 -17.01 47.97 -8.56
C GLU A 11 -18.49 47.62 -8.48
N ALA A 12 -19.04 47.17 -9.61
CA ALA A 12 -20.41 46.64 -9.67
C ALA A 12 -20.39 45.20 -9.17
N VAL A 13 -21.11 44.95 -8.05
CA VAL A 13 -21.42 43.65 -7.54
C VAL A 13 -22.19 42.88 -8.63
N PRO A 14 -21.75 41.69 -9.07
CA PRO A 14 -22.50 40.92 -10.05
C PRO A 14 -23.80 40.42 -9.44
N LYS A 15 -24.92 40.73 -10.08
CA LYS A 15 -26.26 40.22 -9.74
C LYS A 15 -26.28 38.69 -9.93
N PRO A 16 -26.99 37.93 -9.08
CA PRO A 16 -27.14 36.50 -9.29
C PRO A 16 -27.92 36.26 -10.59
N TRP A 17 -27.33 35.39 -11.41
CA TRP A 17 -27.90 34.97 -12.69
C TRP A 17 -29.14 34.10 -12.45
N VAL A 18 -30.34 34.62 -12.67
CA VAL A 18 -31.59 33.85 -12.71
C VAL A 18 -31.69 33.24 -14.11
N GLY A 19 -31.17 32.04 -14.28
CA GLY A 19 -31.32 31.27 -15.51
C GLY A 19 -32.75 30.77 -15.68
N LYS A 20 -33.36 31.08 -16.83
CA LYS A 20 -34.64 30.53 -17.26
C LYS A 20 -34.57 29.00 -17.30
N SER A 21 -35.62 28.35 -16.75
CA SER A 21 -35.88 26.92 -16.83
C SER A 21 -36.03 26.45 -18.29
N GLY A 22 -34.95 26.02 -18.88
CA GLY A 22 -34.95 25.15 -20.04
C GLY A 22 -34.91 23.72 -19.55
N SER A 23 -35.83 22.87 -20.01
CA SER A 23 -35.92 21.45 -19.75
C SER A 23 -34.72 20.69 -20.36
N GLY A 24 -33.57 20.87 -19.75
CA GLY A 24 -32.36 20.08 -20.00
C GLY A 24 -32.11 19.24 -18.75
N SER A 25 -32.20 17.94 -18.87
CA SER A 25 -31.88 16.99 -17.80
C SER A 25 -30.57 17.34 -17.14
N ALA A 26 -30.62 17.85 -15.91
CA ALA A 26 -29.42 18.04 -15.10
C ALA A 26 -28.84 16.65 -14.78
N LEU A 27 -27.76 16.29 -15.46
CA LEU A 27 -26.95 15.12 -15.14
C LEU A 27 -26.30 15.38 -13.77
N LEU A 28 -26.85 14.78 -12.73
CA LEU A 28 -26.23 14.77 -11.40
C LEU A 28 -25.12 13.71 -11.42
N PHE A 29 -23.87 14.17 -11.47
CA PHE A 29 -22.71 13.30 -11.41
C PHE A 29 -22.38 13.04 -9.94
N LEU A 30 -22.64 11.82 -9.48
CA LEU A 30 -22.23 11.36 -8.17
C LEU A 30 -21.16 10.27 -8.38
N ALA A 31 -19.90 10.58 -8.10
CA ALA A 31 -18.90 9.55 -7.89
C ALA A 31 -19.11 9.05 -6.44
N LEU A 32 -19.67 7.85 -6.28
CA LEU A 32 -19.92 7.26 -4.99
C LEU A 32 -18.92 6.12 -4.78
N ALA A 33 -18.04 6.25 -3.80
CA ALA A 33 -17.28 5.11 -3.29
C ALA A 33 -18.23 4.31 -2.39
N MET A 34 -18.65 3.13 -2.82
CA MET A 34 -19.44 2.20 -2.00
C MET A 34 -18.63 0.94 -1.74
N LEU A 35 -18.56 0.58 -0.49
CA LEU A 35 -17.96 -0.64 0.02
C LEU A 35 -19.03 -1.74 0.09
N SER A 36 -18.78 -2.89 -0.54
CA SER A 36 -19.55 -4.10 -0.28
C SER A 36 -18.67 -5.12 0.44
N PHE A 37 -19.00 -5.36 1.69
CA PHE A 37 -18.30 -6.32 2.54
C PHE A 37 -18.82 -7.74 2.33
N LEU A 38 -17.89 -8.69 2.14
CA LEU A 38 -18.10 -10.10 2.51
C LEU A 38 -17.43 -10.30 3.87
N PRO A 39 -18.06 -10.98 4.85
CA PRO A 39 -17.41 -11.25 6.11
C PRO A 39 -16.23 -12.20 5.90
N GLY A 40 -15.02 -11.64 5.77
CA GLY A 40 -13.77 -12.37 5.80
C GLY A 40 -13.30 -12.57 7.24
N ALA A 41 -12.55 -13.62 7.49
CA ALA A 41 -11.98 -13.93 8.80
C ALA A 41 -11.15 -12.73 9.32
N GLN A 42 -11.52 -12.18 10.46
CA GLN A 42 -10.72 -11.16 11.13
C GLN A 42 -9.34 -11.74 11.44
N SER A 43 -8.29 -11.19 10.85
CA SER A 43 -6.92 -11.54 11.24
C SER A 43 -6.71 -11.00 12.66
N LYS A 44 -6.39 -11.89 13.59
CA LYS A 44 -5.98 -11.50 14.95
C LYS A 44 -4.69 -10.69 14.82
N ALA A 45 -4.72 -9.42 15.28
CA ALA A 45 -3.53 -8.59 15.30
C ALA A 45 -2.37 -9.34 15.99
N ALA A 46 -1.22 -9.37 15.33
CA ALA A 46 -0.01 -9.94 15.92
C ALA A 46 0.40 -9.09 17.14
N SER A 47 0.79 -9.74 18.23
CA SER A 47 1.31 -9.01 19.39
C SER A 47 2.73 -8.52 19.08
N THR A 48 2.99 -7.23 19.27
CA THR A 48 4.33 -6.65 19.13
C THR A 48 5.20 -7.06 20.30
N ILE A 49 6.39 -7.59 20.03
CA ILE A 49 7.42 -7.92 21.02
C ILE A 49 8.31 -6.69 21.21
N VAL A 50 8.28 -6.11 22.42
CA VAL A 50 9.11 -4.94 22.75
C VAL A 50 10.46 -5.40 23.27
N LEU A 51 11.54 -4.90 22.66
CA LEU A 51 12.93 -5.30 22.91
C LEU A 51 13.78 -4.09 23.30
N GLY A 52 14.77 -4.31 24.16
CA GLY A 52 15.76 -3.31 24.52
C GLY A 52 15.23 -2.14 25.33
N THR A 53 16.08 -1.13 25.50
CA THR A 53 15.79 0.12 26.22
C THR A 53 16.50 1.28 25.51
N GLY A 54 15.87 2.45 25.47
CA GLY A 54 16.45 3.63 24.80
C GLY A 54 15.38 4.64 24.42
N SER A 55 15.82 5.77 23.90
CA SER A 55 14.94 6.86 23.46
C SER A 55 14.57 6.82 22.01
N GLN A 56 15.22 5.97 21.21
CA GLN A 56 14.89 5.75 19.80
C GLN A 56 14.20 4.40 19.61
N THR A 57 13.25 4.36 18.70
CA THR A 57 12.42 3.20 18.43
C THR A 57 12.40 2.93 16.93
N ASN A 58 12.66 1.67 16.55
CA ASN A 58 12.44 1.19 15.18
C ASN A 58 11.69 -0.14 15.21
N HIS A 59 11.00 -0.45 14.13
CA HIS A 59 10.19 -1.65 14.05
C HIS A 59 10.70 -2.59 12.96
N LEU A 60 10.71 -3.88 13.28
CA LEU A 60 11.02 -4.95 12.33
C LEU A 60 9.84 -5.93 12.25
N LEU A 61 9.39 -6.19 11.03
CA LEU A 61 8.31 -7.13 10.75
C LEU A 61 8.84 -8.27 9.88
N ILE A 62 8.41 -9.50 10.18
CA ILE A 62 8.75 -10.68 9.37
C ILE A 62 7.45 -11.42 9.08
N LEU A 63 7.08 -11.48 7.81
CA LEU A 63 5.90 -12.21 7.34
C LEU A 63 6.33 -13.55 6.76
N PHE A 64 6.01 -14.61 7.48
CA PHE A 64 6.33 -15.99 7.12
C PHE A 64 5.28 -16.62 6.20
N GLY A 65 4.04 -16.13 6.27
CA GLY A 65 2.91 -16.65 5.53
C GLY A 65 1.59 -16.06 6.02
N PRO A 66 0.45 -16.49 5.47
CA PRO A 66 -0.88 -15.99 5.85
C PRO A 66 -1.11 -16.05 7.35
N GLY A 67 -1.30 -14.91 8.01
CA GLY A 67 -1.52 -14.80 9.44
C GLY A 67 -0.31 -15.17 10.32
N GLN A 68 0.88 -15.35 9.73
CA GLN A 68 2.12 -15.70 10.42
C GLN A 68 3.08 -14.51 10.42
N LEU A 69 2.79 -13.49 11.20
CA LEU A 69 3.56 -12.26 11.35
C LEU A 69 4.28 -12.23 12.69
N ALA A 70 5.61 -12.08 12.67
CA ALA A 70 6.39 -11.66 13.83
C ALA A 70 6.66 -10.17 13.76
N GLN A 71 6.41 -9.44 14.84
CA GLN A 71 6.55 -8.01 14.91
C GLN A 71 7.36 -7.62 16.15
N TYR A 72 8.40 -6.82 15.93
CA TYR A 72 9.34 -6.38 16.95
C TYR A 72 9.40 -4.85 17.00
N GLU A 73 9.36 -4.30 18.20
CA GLU A 73 9.68 -2.91 18.51
C GLU A 73 11.03 -2.89 19.23
N LEU A 74 12.07 -2.38 18.59
CA LEU A 74 13.39 -2.25 19.19
C LEU A 74 13.60 -0.85 19.71
N ARG A 75 13.87 -0.74 21.01
CA ARG A 75 14.27 0.50 21.70
C ARG A 75 15.78 0.54 21.88
N HIS A 76 16.44 1.60 21.43
CA HIS A 76 17.88 1.73 21.45
C HIS A 76 18.37 3.17 21.68
N GLY A 77 19.68 3.36 21.94
CA GLY A 77 20.30 4.66 22.21
C GLY A 77 20.92 5.33 20.97
N GLY A 78 20.40 5.05 19.75
CA GLY A 78 20.95 5.62 18.51
C GLY A 78 22.08 4.81 17.90
N THR A 79 22.29 3.57 18.32
CA THR A 79 23.33 2.68 17.78
C THR A 79 22.91 1.94 16.51
N VAL A 80 21.62 1.90 16.22
CA VAL A 80 21.06 1.25 15.03
C VAL A 80 20.80 2.33 13.97
N GLN A 81 21.51 2.26 12.85
CA GLN A 81 21.50 3.30 11.83
C GLN A 81 20.99 2.84 10.47
N ASN A 82 20.86 1.53 10.26
CA ASN A 82 20.37 0.97 9.00
C ASN A 82 19.59 -0.34 9.22
N GLY A 83 18.84 -0.77 8.19
CA GLY A 83 17.97 -1.96 8.29
C GLY A 83 18.72 -3.26 8.58
N ALA A 84 19.96 -3.41 8.14
CA ALA A 84 20.76 -4.60 8.48
C ALA A 84 21.16 -4.62 9.96
N GLN A 85 21.51 -3.46 10.53
CA GLN A 85 21.76 -3.31 11.96
C GLN A 85 20.50 -3.52 12.79
N LEU A 86 19.33 -3.09 12.28
CA LEU A 86 18.05 -3.35 12.92
C LEU A 86 17.77 -4.86 13.02
N LEU A 87 17.93 -5.59 11.92
CA LEU A 87 17.78 -7.05 11.92
C LEU A 87 18.75 -7.72 12.91
N ALA A 88 20.03 -7.37 12.86
CA ALA A 88 21.03 -7.92 13.75
C ALA A 88 20.73 -7.63 15.24
N ALA A 89 20.32 -6.41 15.55
CA ALA A 89 19.98 -6.00 16.92
C ALA A 89 18.73 -6.75 17.45
N VAL A 90 17.71 -6.96 16.61
CA VAL A 90 16.52 -7.75 16.99
C VAL A 90 16.91 -9.22 17.22
N ILE A 91 17.73 -9.83 16.34
CA ILE A 91 18.25 -11.18 16.55
C ILE A 91 18.96 -11.28 17.89
N GLN A 92 19.88 -10.38 18.18
CA GLN A 92 20.63 -10.34 19.44
C GLN A 92 19.69 -10.14 20.64
N ALA A 93 18.77 -9.20 20.59
CA ALA A 93 17.87 -8.86 21.69
C ALA A 93 16.86 -9.97 22.00
N THR A 94 16.51 -10.79 21.02
CA THR A 94 15.66 -11.98 21.22
C THR A 94 16.44 -13.20 21.72
N GLY A 95 17.77 -13.14 21.83
CA GLY A 95 18.62 -14.31 22.09
C GLY A 95 18.68 -15.27 20.91
N GLY A 96 18.41 -14.78 19.72
CA GLY A 96 18.41 -15.55 18.49
C GLY A 96 19.78 -15.79 17.90
N SER A 97 19.86 -16.23 16.66
CA SER A 97 21.08 -16.58 15.98
C SER A 97 21.05 -16.17 14.51
N LEU A 98 22.20 -15.80 13.97
CA LEU A 98 22.44 -15.48 12.58
C LEU A 98 23.37 -16.52 11.97
N LEU A 99 22.93 -17.20 10.92
CA LEU A 99 23.75 -18.07 10.09
C LEU A 99 24.00 -17.40 8.75
N VAL A 100 25.28 -17.34 8.34
CA VAL A 100 25.66 -16.89 7.00
C VAL A 100 26.39 -18.04 6.32
N THR A 101 25.92 -18.43 5.14
CA THR A 101 26.55 -19.44 4.30
C THR A 101 26.93 -18.86 2.95
N PRO A 102 28.04 -19.30 2.31
CA PRO A 102 28.34 -18.92 0.93
C PRO A 102 27.18 -19.30 0.01
N ALA A 103 26.96 -18.51 -1.04
CA ALA A 103 25.96 -18.82 -2.06
C ALA A 103 26.46 -19.86 -3.06
N THR A 104 27.77 -20.05 -3.16
CA THR A 104 28.42 -21.06 -3.99
C THR A 104 29.39 -21.91 -3.13
N ASP A 105 29.58 -23.15 -3.53
CA ASP A 105 30.62 -24.04 -2.96
C ASP A 105 32.03 -23.69 -3.48
N GLU A 106 33.03 -24.51 -3.09
CA GLU A 106 34.44 -24.32 -3.49
C GLU A 106 34.64 -24.47 -5.00
N ASP A 107 33.79 -25.19 -5.69
CA ASP A 107 33.80 -25.39 -7.14
C ASP A 107 33.04 -24.29 -7.91
N GLY A 108 32.37 -23.39 -7.19
CA GLY A 108 31.58 -22.30 -7.76
C GLY A 108 30.16 -22.70 -8.12
N ASP A 109 29.72 -23.89 -7.76
CA ASP A 109 28.36 -24.34 -7.97
C ASP A 109 27.41 -23.71 -6.93
N PRO A 110 26.17 -23.31 -7.33
CA PRO A 110 25.21 -22.73 -6.39
C PRO A 110 24.87 -23.69 -5.24
N ILE A 111 25.06 -23.24 -4.01
CA ILE A 111 24.55 -23.96 -2.85
C ILE A 111 23.04 -23.79 -2.82
N PRO A 112 22.27 -24.88 -2.84
CA PRO A 112 20.81 -24.79 -2.82
C PRO A 112 20.31 -24.00 -1.60
N PHE A 113 19.31 -23.18 -1.79
CA PHE A 113 18.54 -22.59 -0.70
C PHE A 113 17.97 -23.75 0.12
N SER A 114 18.52 -23.97 1.29
CA SER A 114 18.14 -25.10 2.11
C SER A 114 17.15 -24.65 3.19
N SER A 115 16.20 -25.53 3.49
CA SER A 115 15.24 -25.40 4.60
C SER A 115 15.88 -25.52 5.99
N GLN A 116 17.13 -25.08 6.19
CA GLN A 116 17.83 -25.19 7.47
C GLN A 116 17.14 -24.44 8.62
N THR A 117 16.22 -23.54 8.31
CA THR A 117 15.33 -22.92 9.31
C THR A 117 14.51 -23.95 10.09
N GLY A 118 14.22 -25.14 9.53
CA GLY A 118 13.48 -26.22 10.20
C GLY A 118 14.20 -26.88 11.37
N THR A 119 15.48 -26.57 11.61
CA THR A 119 16.26 -27.11 12.75
C THR A 119 16.39 -26.14 13.91
N TRP A 120 15.89 -24.90 13.78
CA TRP A 120 15.92 -23.91 14.84
C TRP A 120 14.90 -24.24 15.92
N ASN A 121 15.38 -24.49 17.14
CA ASN A 121 14.54 -24.83 18.31
C ASN A 121 14.57 -23.74 19.39
N GLY A 122 15.19 -22.57 19.11
CA GLY A 122 15.27 -21.47 20.06
C GLY A 122 14.02 -20.59 20.04
N ASP A 123 13.80 -19.87 21.14
CA ASP A 123 12.67 -18.92 21.28
C ASP A 123 12.95 -17.57 20.57
N GLY A 124 14.22 -17.28 20.24
CA GLY A 124 14.63 -16.05 19.59
C GLY A 124 14.43 -16.04 18.07
N LEU A 125 14.71 -14.91 17.44
CA LEU A 125 14.70 -14.80 16.00
C LEU A 125 15.97 -15.44 15.40
N PHE A 126 15.78 -16.43 14.55
CA PHE A 126 16.82 -17.00 13.71
C PHE A 126 16.72 -16.40 12.29
N ALA A 127 17.87 -16.03 11.71
CA ALA A 127 17.96 -15.65 10.30
C ALA A 127 19.09 -16.44 9.62
N HIS A 128 18.80 -16.95 8.43
CA HIS A 128 19.77 -17.58 7.54
C HIS A 128 19.95 -16.70 6.30
N LEU A 129 21.20 -16.30 6.05
CA LEU A 129 21.56 -15.46 4.91
C LEU A 129 22.53 -16.23 4.00
N HIS A 130 22.40 -16.02 2.68
CA HIS A 130 23.35 -16.45 1.67
C HIS A 130 24.25 -15.28 1.28
N ASP A 131 25.57 -15.51 1.30
CA ASP A 131 26.58 -14.55 0.85
C ASP A 131 26.95 -14.82 -0.61
N PHE A 132 26.57 -13.88 -1.47
CA PHE A 132 26.88 -13.90 -2.91
C PHE A 132 28.20 -13.17 -3.23
N GLY A 133 28.97 -12.73 -2.22
CA GLY A 133 30.17 -11.94 -2.40
C GLY A 133 29.93 -10.47 -2.77
N TRP A 134 28.81 -10.18 -3.42
CA TRP A 134 28.36 -8.81 -3.71
C TRP A 134 27.26 -8.33 -2.75
N GLY A 135 26.69 -9.23 -1.95
CA GLY A 135 25.65 -8.92 -0.97
C GLY A 135 25.07 -10.15 -0.31
N LEU A 136 24.35 -9.92 0.79
CA LEU A 136 23.64 -10.95 1.55
C LEU A 136 22.17 -10.97 1.15
N MET A 137 21.65 -12.16 0.87
CA MET A 137 20.21 -12.38 0.65
C MET A 137 19.65 -13.26 1.77
N VAL A 138 18.43 -12.94 2.20
CA VAL A 138 17.72 -13.75 3.20
C VAL A 138 17.28 -15.06 2.56
N ASN A 139 17.79 -16.17 3.10
CA ASN A 139 17.37 -17.52 2.76
C ASN A 139 16.19 -17.96 3.63
N GLY A 140 16.15 -17.58 4.89
CA GLY A 140 15.07 -17.97 5.76
C GLY A 140 15.08 -17.27 7.11
N PHE A 141 13.91 -17.33 7.75
CA PHE A 141 13.70 -16.91 9.12
C PHE A 141 13.00 -18.01 9.93
N ALA A 142 13.28 -18.07 11.22
CA ALA A 142 12.51 -18.87 12.17
C ALA A 142 12.40 -18.16 13.52
N THR A 143 11.30 -18.43 14.21
CA THR A 143 11.05 -18.09 15.60
C THR A 143 10.61 -19.37 16.32
N GLY A 144 10.38 -19.34 17.63
CA GLY A 144 9.78 -20.49 18.35
C GLY A 144 8.37 -20.89 17.83
N THR A 145 7.74 -20.04 17.04
CA THR A 145 6.36 -20.24 16.55
C THR A 145 6.27 -20.43 15.04
N PHE A 146 7.05 -19.69 14.27
CA PHE A 146 6.98 -19.65 12.81
C PHE A 146 8.32 -19.96 12.18
N SER A 147 8.31 -20.59 11.01
CA SER A 147 9.50 -20.72 10.18
C SER A 147 9.14 -20.71 8.70
N ALA A 148 9.99 -20.10 7.88
CA ALA A 148 9.88 -20.12 6.43
C ALA A 148 11.24 -19.94 5.78
N ALA A 149 11.41 -20.51 4.58
CA ALA A 149 12.59 -20.39 3.77
C ALA A 149 12.22 -20.02 2.32
N ALA A 150 13.08 -19.22 1.70
CA ALA A 150 13.12 -19.03 0.26
C ALA A 150 13.56 -20.32 -0.43
N ASP A 151 13.26 -20.48 -1.71
CA ASP A 151 13.68 -21.63 -2.52
C ASP A 151 14.65 -21.23 -3.66
N GLY A 152 15.06 -19.96 -3.68
CA GLY A 152 15.93 -19.40 -4.72
C GLY A 152 15.21 -19.01 -6.00
N SER A 153 13.90 -19.21 -6.09
CA SER A 153 13.12 -18.73 -7.22
C SER A 153 12.76 -17.25 -7.07
N TRP A 154 12.45 -16.59 -8.20
CA TRP A 154 11.96 -15.21 -8.18
C TRP A 154 10.52 -15.06 -7.64
N THR A 155 9.85 -16.18 -7.36
CA THR A 155 8.50 -16.22 -6.81
C THR A 155 8.45 -16.59 -5.34
N ASN A 156 9.56 -17.07 -4.76
CA ASN A 156 9.63 -17.48 -3.37
C ASN A 156 10.95 -17.02 -2.71
N TYR A 157 11.00 -15.75 -2.37
CA TYR A 157 12.13 -15.11 -1.69
C TYR A 157 11.61 -14.13 -0.62
N PHE A 158 12.49 -13.67 0.27
CA PHE A 158 12.14 -12.62 1.21
C PHE A 158 12.38 -11.24 0.57
N SER A 159 11.32 -10.54 0.23
CA SER A 159 11.36 -9.15 -0.20
C SER A 159 11.62 -8.25 1.01
N TYR A 160 12.58 -7.36 0.89
CA TYR A 160 12.81 -6.29 1.86
C TYR A 160 11.93 -5.10 1.54
N GLN A 161 11.15 -4.65 2.51
CA GLN A 161 10.17 -3.58 2.36
C GLN A 161 10.32 -2.54 3.47
N ILE A 162 9.91 -1.32 3.18
CA ILE A 162 9.93 -0.19 4.12
C ILE A 162 8.55 0.45 4.17
N ALA A 163 8.13 0.89 5.35
CA ALA A 163 6.90 1.64 5.48
C ALA A 163 7.09 3.08 4.96
N GLY A 164 6.09 3.59 4.25
CA GLY A 164 5.96 5.00 3.92
C GLY A 164 5.45 5.82 5.11
N GLU A 165 5.29 7.14 4.91
CA GLU A 165 4.73 8.04 5.93
C GLU A 165 3.29 7.68 6.32
N ASP A 166 2.57 7.02 5.44
CA ASP A 166 1.22 6.47 5.65
C ASP A 166 1.20 5.13 6.41
N GLY A 167 2.39 4.59 6.75
CA GLY A 167 2.56 3.30 7.42
C GLY A 167 2.39 2.09 6.51
N ALA A 168 2.16 2.28 5.22
CA ALA A 168 2.05 1.19 4.27
C ALA A 168 3.40 0.78 3.70
N PHE A 169 3.62 -0.52 3.53
CA PHE A 169 4.88 -1.08 3.10
C PHE A 169 5.01 -1.13 1.57
N LEU A 170 6.18 -0.74 1.08
CA LEU A 170 6.58 -0.82 -0.33
C LEU A 170 7.95 -1.52 -0.43
N THR A 171 8.17 -2.25 -1.53
CA THR A 171 9.48 -2.83 -1.79
C THR A 171 10.55 -1.74 -1.79
N ALA A 172 11.59 -1.94 -1.00
CA ALA A 172 12.69 -0.99 -0.90
C ALA A 172 13.51 -0.98 -2.20
N SER A 173 13.89 0.23 -2.63
CA SER A 173 14.79 0.41 -3.79
C SER A 173 16.26 0.14 -3.45
N VAL A 174 16.57 -0.10 -2.17
CA VAL A 174 17.92 -0.38 -1.66
C VAL A 174 17.89 -1.59 -0.74
N GLY A 175 18.99 -2.30 -0.61
CA GLY A 175 19.13 -3.36 0.39
C GLY A 175 19.12 -2.81 1.82
N ALA A 176 18.88 -3.68 2.81
CA ALA A 176 18.79 -3.30 4.22
C ALA A 176 20.03 -2.54 4.75
N SER A 177 21.23 -2.87 4.27
CA SER A 177 22.46 -2.17 4.63
C SER A 177 22.56 -0.75 4.06
N GLY A 178 21.88 -0.48 2.95
CA GLY A 178 21.81 0.84 2.32
C GLY A 178 20.68 1.74 2.81
N ARG A 179 19.77 1.19 3.64
CA ARG A 179 18.63 1.90 4.22
C ARG A 179 19.06 2.67 5.46
N THR A 180 19.05 4.00 5.43
CA THR A 180 19.24 4.83 6.64
C THR A 180 17.94 4.86 7.42
N LEU A 181 18.00 4.61 8.73
CA LEU A 181 16.84 4.61 9.63
C LEU A 181 16.70 5.95 10.34
N ALA A 182 15.47 6.43 10.43
CA ALA A 182 15.02 7.50 11.33
C ALA A 182 14.20 6.92 12.50
N GLU A 183 13.92 7.76 13.49
CA GLU A 183 13.03 7.42 14.61
C GLU A 183 11.64 7.04 14.10
N GLY A 184 11.13 5.90 14.56
CA GLY A 184 9.81 5.39 14.19
C GLY A 184 9.79 4.59 12.88
N ASP A 185 10.89 4.51 12.14
CA ASP A 185 10.95 3.76 10.88
C ASP A 185 10.60 2.27 11.08
N GLN A 186 9.94 1.71 10.07
CA GLN A 186 9.50 0.33 10.05
C GLN A 186 10.04 -0.38 8.80
N ASP A 187 10.73 -1.48 9.03
CA ASP A 187 11.27 -2.35 7.99
C ASP A 187 10.58 -3.71 8.04
N ALA A 188 10.44 -4.37 6.90
CA ALA A 188 9.83 -5.69 6.82
C ALA A 188 10.57 -6.64 5.89
N TYR A 189 10.52 -7.92 6.23
CA TYR A 189 10.87 -9.02 5.34
C TYR A 189 9.64 -9.86 5.06
N VAL A 190 9.29 -10.00 3.80
CA VAL A 190 8.04 -10.62 3.34
C VAL A 190 8.34 -11.78 2.41
N LEU A 191 7.87 -12.98 2.75
CA LEU A 191 7.99 -14.14 1.87
C LEU A 191 7.02 -14.02 0.69
N THR A 192 7.54 -13.80 -0.50
CA THR A 192 6.76 -13.41 -1.70
C THR A 192 5.82 -14.49 -2.23
N SER A 193 6.12 -15.77 -2.01
CA SER A 193 5.24 -16.88 -2.42
C SER A 193 3.90 -16.90 -1.68
N THR A 194 3.80 -16.18 -0.57
CA THR A 194 2.61 -16.21 0.29
C THR A 194 1.91 -14.86 0.36
N HIS A 195 2.68 -13.76 0.22
CA HIS A 195 2.15 -12.40 0.37
C HIS A 195 2.99 -11.39 -0.39
N SER A 196 2.37 -10.27 -0.73
CA SER A 196 3.05 -9.12 -1.32
C SER A 196 3.58 -8.12 -0.28
N SER A 197 3.05 -8.14 0.97
CA SER A 197 3.41 -7.14 1.99
C SER A 197 2.94 -7.59 3.39
N PRO A 198 3.53 -7.12 4.51
CA PRO A 198 2.95 -7.24 5.86
C PRO A 198 1.60 -6.52 5.96
N GLY A 199 1.44 -5.57 5.12
CA GLY A 199 0.25 -4.94 4.60
C GLY A 199 -0.73 -4.44 5.62
N LEU A 200 -1.98 -4.69 5.30
CA LEU A 200 -3.14 -4.22 6.06
C LEU A 200 -3.08 -4.57 7.55
N SER A 201 -2.61 -5.77 7.90
CA SER A 201 -2.52 -6.20 9.31
C SER A 201 -1.52 -5.37 10.11
N ALA A 202 -0.35 -5.11 9.55
CA ALA A 202 0.67 -4.26 10.19
C ALA A 202 0.21 -2.80 10.28
N TRP A 203 -0.39 -2.27 9.23
CA TRP A 203 -0.96 -0.93 9.21
C TRP A 203 -2.07 -0.76 10.26
N CYS A 204 -2.98 -1.73 10.37
CA CYS A 204 -4.00 -1.75 11.42
C CYS A 204 -3.39 -1.71 12.82
N THR A 205 -2.33 -2.50 13.05
CA THR A 205 -1.62 -2.52 14.34
C THR A 205 -0.96 -1.18 14.63
N THR A 206 -0.24 -0.61 13.67
CA THR A 206 0.47 0.67 13.79
C THR A 206 -0.49 1.81 14.11
N HIS A 207 -1.65 1.84 13.47
CA HIS A 207 -2.64 2.89 13.65
C HIS A 207 -3.71 2.57 14.69
N ALA A 208 -3.61 1.43 15.37
CA ALA A 208 -4.61 0.92 16.31
C ALA A 208 -6.02 0.87 15.70
N ILE A 209 -6.13 0.37 14.46
CA ILE A 209 -7.38 0.18 13.73
C ILE A 209 -7.92 -1.22 14.03
N THR A 210 -9.16 -1.29 14.49
CA THR A 210 -9.87 -2.54 14.79
C THR A 210 -11.10 -2.77 13.91
N ASP A 211 -11.55 -1.73 13.22
CA ASP A 211 -12.68 -1.77 12.31
C ASP A 211 -12.31 -1.09 10.99
N LEU A 212 -12.21 -1.86 9.93
CA LEU A 212 -11.86 -1.37 8.60
C LEU A 212 -12.99 -0.60 7.91
N THR A 213 -14.22 -0.72 8.41
CA THR A 213 -15.39 0.01 7.87
C THR A 213 -15.65 1.32 8.59
N ALA A 214 -14.93 1.58 9.70
CA ALA A 214 -15.04 2.83 10.41
C ALA A 214 -14.27 3.94 9.68
N ASP A 215 -14.84 5.14 9.72
CA ASP A 215 -14.17 6.39 9.36
C ASP A 215 -13.62 6.99 10.66
N THR A 216 -12.33 6.76 10.92
CA THR A 216 -11.73 7.02 12.25
C THR A 216 -11.48 8.51 12.49
N ASP A 217 -11.22 9.30 11.45
CA ASP A 217 -10.94 10.73 11.53
C ASP A 217 -12.06 11.62 10.98
N ALA A 218 -13.17 10.98 10.53
CA ALA A 218 -14.40 11.62 10.06
C ALA A 218 -14.22 12.49 8.80
N ASP A 219 -13.35 12.06 7.86
CA ASP A 219 -13.09 12.78 6.62
C ASP A 219 -13.91 12.24 5.41
N GLY A 220 -14.72 11.21 5.62
CA GLY A 220 -15.58 10.58 4.64
C GLY A 220 -14.99 9.38 3.93
N MET A 221 -13.79 8.93 4.33
CA MET A 221 -13.17 7.69 3.88
C MET A 221 -13.16 6.68 5.04
N ASP A 222 -13.53 5.43 4.76
CA ASP A 222 -13.32 4.37 5.75
C ASP A 222 -11.87 3.90 5.77
N ASN A 223 -11.45 3.28 6.87
CA ASN A 223 -10.09 2.86 7.09
C ASN A 223 -9.54 1.93 5.99
N LEU A 224 -10.38 1.09 5.37
CA LEU A 224 -9.94 0.22 4.27
C LEU A 224 -9.65 1.03 3.01
N LEU A 225 -10.48 2.02 2.69
CA LEU A 225 -10.28 2.90 1.55
C LEU A 225 -9.03 3.77 1.74
N GLU A 226 -8.79 4.26 2.97
CA GLU A 226 -7.58 5.01 3.31
C GLU A 226 -6.32 4.15 3.13
N TYR A 227 -6.33 2.92 3.66
CA TYR A 227 -5.23 1.98 3.41
C TYR A 227 -4.98 1.78 1.92
N ALA A 228 -6.03 1.50 1.16
CA ALA A 228 -5.94 1.24 -0.28
C ALA A 228 -5.39 2.45 -1.07
N LEU A 229 -5.77 3.67 -0.69
CA LEU A 229 -5.38 4.90 -1.38
C LEU A 229 -4.19 5.63 -0.74
N ARG A 230 -3.51 4.98 0.22
CA ARG A 230 -2.33 5.51 0.92
C ARG A 230 -2.64 6.81 1.64
N LYS A 231 -3.69 6.76 2.45
CA LYS A 231 -4.13 7.84 3.33
C LYS A 231 -3.90 7.49 4.79
N HIS A 232 -3.94 8.51 5.64
CA HIS A 232 -3.64 8.33 7.05
C HIS A 232 -4.93 8.25 7.87
N PRO A 233 -5.24 7.12 8.56
CA PRO A 233 -6.55 6.86 9.16
C PRO A 233 -6.89 7.72 10.38
N ARG A 234 -6.05 8.68 10.73
CA ARG A 234 -6.25 9.59 11.87
C ARG A 234 -5.96 11.05 11.52
N LYS A 235 -5.87 11.37 10.21
CA LYS A 235 -5.63 12.74 9.73
C LYS A 235 -6.56 12.99 8.55
N PRO A 236 -7.54 13.88 8.70
CA PRO A 236 -8.47 14.17 7.60
C PRO A 236 -7.74 14.64 6.35
N ASP A 237 -7.59 13.77 5.37
CA ASP A 237 -6.83 14.02 4.13
C ASP A 237 -7.50 13.45 2.86
N SER A 238 -8.82 13.19 2.90
CA SER A 238 -9.60 12.65 1.77
C SER A 238 -9.69 13.62 0.58
N LEU A 239 -9.49 14.91 0.81
CA LEU A 239 -9.72 15.93 -0.22
C LEU A 239 -8.84 15.73 -1.44
N GLY A 240 -9.47 15.56 -2.61
CA GLY A 240 -8.78 15.36 -3.89
C GLY A 240 -8.19 13.97 -4.11
N THR A 241 -8.41 13.03 -3.19
CA THR A 241 -7.91 11.65 -3.30
C THR A 241 -8.55 10.91 -4.46
N ILE A 242 -9.87 11.03 -4.59
CA ILE A 242 -10.62 10.54 -5.74
C ILE A 242 -11.17 11.75 -6.48
N GLN A 243 -10.82 11.90 -7.75
CA GLN A 243 -11.25 13.02 -8.58
C GLN A 243 -12.21 12.51 -9.65
N SER A 244 -13.37 13.14 -9.75
CA SER A 244 -14.34 12.87 -10.80
C SER A 244 -14.45 14.07 -11.73
N GLY A 245 -14.75 13.82 -13.01
CA GLY A 245 -14.86 14.87 -13.98
C GLY A 245 -15.51 14.44 -15.28
N ILE A 246 -15.53 15.36 -16.24
CA ILE A 246 -15.97 15.12 -17.60
C ILE A 246 -14.85 15.50 -18.55
N SER A 247 -14.53 14.60 -19.48
CA SER A 247 -13.60 14.86 -20.56
C SER A 247 -14.29 14.77 -21.91
N LYS A 248 -13.75 15.46 -22.92
CA LYS A 248 -14.20 15.37 -24.30
C LYS A 248 -13.05 14.92 -25.18
N SER A 249 -13.29 13.93 -26.03
CA SER A 249 -12.31 13.43 -26.98
C SER A 249 -13.03 13.00 -28.26
N ASN A 250 -12.55 13.45 -29.42
CA ASN A 250 -13.12 13.12 -30.74
C ASN A 250 -14.62 13.37 -30.87
N GLY A 251 -15.13 14.43 -30.22
CA GLY A 251 -16.57 14.75 -30.23
C GLY A 251 -17.42 13.96 -29.24
N GLU A 252 -16.84 12.97 -28.57
CA GLU A 252 -17.50 12.16 -27.55
C GLU A 252 -17.27 12.74 -26.15
N THR A 253 -18.24 12.53 -25.27
CA THR A 253 -18.17 12.92 -23.86
C THR A 253 -17.95 11.71 -22.99
N PHE A 254 -17.03 11.81 -22.03
CA PHE A 254 -16.70 10.75 -21.08
C PHE A 254 -16.86 11.25 -19.65
N LEU A 255 -17.44 10.42 -18.81
CA LEU A 255 -17.31 10.55 -17.36
C LEU A 255 -15.95 9.96 -16.98
N THR A 256 -15.20 10.65 -16.12
CA THR A 256 -13.86 10.23 -15.68
C THR A 256 -13.79 10.13 -14.17
N LEU A 257 -12.96 9.18 -13.70
CA LEU A 257 -12.58 9.00 -12.30
C LEU A 257 -11.08 8.79 -12.26
N SER A 258 -10.38 9.55 -11.41
CA SER A 258 -8.93 9.43 -11.25
C SER A 258 -8.57 9.26 -9.79
N TYR A 259 -7.63 8.35 -9.50
CA TYR A 259 -7.12 8.08 -8.15
C TYR A 259 -5.69 7.54 -8.22
N ARG A 260 -4.98 7.58 -7.09
CA ARG A 260 -3.66 6.95 -6.96
C ARG A 260 -3.78 5.66 -6.16
N ARG A 261 -2.99 4.66 -6.55
CA ARG A 261 -2.87 3.38 -5.83
C ARG A 261 -1.44 2.85 -5.91
N PRO A 262 -1.07 1.90 -5.05
CA PRO A 262 0.14 1.10 -5.24
C PRO A 262 0.16 0.45 -6.61
N HIS A 263 1.34 0.35 -7.20
CA HIS A 263 1.56 -0.22 -8.52
C HIS A 263 2.50 -1.41 -8.41
N ASP A 264 2.07 -2.53 -8.99
CA ASP A 264 2.88 -3.72 -9.18
C ASP A 264 2.74 -4.11 -10.65
N GLU A 265 3.79 -3.94 -11.43
CA GLU A 265 3.79 -4.24 -12.86
C GLU A 265 3.69 -5.75 -13.17
N TRP A 266 3.98 -6.59 -12.18
CA TRP A 266 3.97 -8.05 -12.30
C TRP A 266 2.65 -8.69 -11.87
N ALA A 267 1.77 -7.92 -11.23
CA ALA A 267 0.50 -8.44 -10.75
C ALA A 267 -0.49 -8.65 -11.91
N THR A 268 -0.99 -9.87 -12.05
CA THR A 268 -2.08 -10.18 -12.98
C THR A 268 -3.37 -10.34 -12.19
N PRO A 269 -4.28 -9.34 -12.24
CA PRO A 269 -5.53 -9.41 -11.51
C PRO A 269 -6.50 -10.44 -12.14
N PRO A 270 -7.43 -11.00 -11.35
CA PRO A 270 -8.52 -11.82 -11.86
C PRO A 270 -9.46 -11.04 -12.80
N ASP A 271 -10.26 -11.75 -13.61
CA ASP A 271 -11.26 -11.14 -14.48
C ASP A 271 -12.21 -10.19 -13.70
N GLY A 272 -12.41 -9.00 -14.24
CA GLY A 272 -13.28 -7.98 -13.63
C GLY A 272 -12.66 -7.20 -12.46
N VAL A 273 -11.43 -7.52 -12.07
CA VAL A 273 -10.63 -6.78 -11.10
C VAL A 273 -9.55 -6.01 -11.84
N ASP A 274 -9.41 -4.73 -11.56
CA ASP A 274 -8.48 -3.85 -12.29
C ASP A 274 -7.06 -3.94 -11.74
N ALA A 275 -6.91 -4.21 -10.44
CA ALA A 275 -5.64 -4.48 -9.79
C ALA A 275 -5.85 -5.21 -8.46
N VAL A 276 -4.83 -5.94 -8.06
CA VAL A 276 -4.71 -6.49 -6.70
C VAL A 276 -3.38 -6.03 -6.15
N TYR A 277 -3.40 -5.48 -4.95
CA TYR A 277 -2.19 -5.15 -4.21
C TYR A 277 -2.41 -5.47 -2.73
N ASP A 278 -1.53 -6.29 -2.16
CA ASP A 278 -1.58 -6.66 -0.75
C ASP A 278 -2.92 -7.28 -0.29
N GLY A 279 -3.49 -8.13 -1.15
CA GLY A 279 -4.80 -8.73 -0.93
C GLY A 279 -5.99 -7.78 -1.15
N ILE A 280 -5.73 -6.49 -1.41
CA ILE A 280 -6.76 -5.49 -1.70
C ILE A 280 -7.04 -5.48 -3.19
N SER A 281 -8.32 -5.66 -3.56
CA SER A 281 -8.78 -5.57 -4.94
C SER A 281 -9.32 -4.17 -5.24
N TYR A 282 -8.86 -3.60 -6.36
CA TYR A 282 -9.32 -2.32 -6.89
C TYR A 282 -10.22 -2.61 -8.09
N ILE A 283 -11.44 -2.13 -8.07
CA ILE A 283 -12.46 -2.44 -9.09
C ILE A 283 -13.15 -1.14 -9.48
N VAL A 284 -12.98 -0.70 -10.72
CA VAL A 284 -13.74 0.42 -11.24
C VAL A 284 -14.98 -0.10 -11.94
N GLU A 285 -16.13 0.42 -11.54
CA GLU A 285 -17.43 -0.04 -12.00
C GLU A 285 -18.27 1.11 -12.55
N THR A 286 -19.06 0.80 -13.57
CA THR A 286 -20.04 1.72 -14.16
C THR A 286 -21.45 1.20 -14.00
N SER A 287 -22.43 2.10 -13.91
CA SER A 287 -23.85 1.80 -13.82
C SER A 287 -24.71 2.82 -14.55
N GLU A 288 -25.90 2.43 -14.98
CA GLU A 288 -26.92 3.31 -15.54
C GLU A 288 -28.03 3.61 -14.52
N ASP A 289 -28.19 2.77 -13.50
CA ASP A 289 -29.32 2.78 -12.57
C ASP A 289 -28.93 2.80 -11.07
N LEU A 290 -27.63 2.76 -10.76
CA LEU A 290 -27.07 2.61 -9.41
C LEU A 290 -27.39 1.26 -8.73
N ALA A 291 -28.07 0.37 -9.40
CA ALA A 291 -28.43 -0.95 -8.89
C ALA A 291 -27.54 -2.04 -9.51
N SER A 292 -27.36 -1.98 -10.82
CA SER A 292 -26.56 -2.94 -11.59
C SER A 292 -25.21 -2.32 -11.95
N TRP A 293 -24.12 -2.93 -11.47
CA TRP A 293 -22.76 -2.45 -11.69
C TRP A 293 -21.98 -3.41 -12.58
N GLN A 294 -21.20 -2.87 -13.51
CA GLN A 294 -20.39 -3.61 -14.47
C GLN A 294 -18.93 -3.14 -14.40
N SER A 295 -18.01 -4.08 -14.43
CA SER A 295 -16.55 -3.84 -14.39
C SER A 295 -15.84 -4.49 -15.56
N GLY A 296 -14.54 -4.22 -15.69
CA GLY A 296 -13.68 -4.79 -16.72
C GLY A 296 -13.62 -3.96 -17.99
N THR A 297 -12.68 -4.35 -18.87
CA THR A 297 -12.28 -3.57 -20.06
C THR A 297 -13.37 -3.35 -21.11
N ASN A 298 -14.42 -4.20 -21.08
CA ASN A 298 -15.57 -4.03 -21.97
C ASN A 298 -16.48 -2.86 -21.57
N PHE A 299 -16.41 -2.41 -20.32
CA PHE A 299 -17.30 -1.40 -19.75
C PHE A 299 -16.57 -0.12 -19.37
N VAL A 300 -15.33 -0.24 -18.90
CA VAL A 300 -14.53 0.88 -18.41
C VAL A 300 -13.15 0.86 -19.10
N THR A 301 -12.77 1.98 -19.69
CA THR A 301 -11.41 2.14 -20.22
C THR A 301 -10.54 2.79 -19.16
N GLN A 302 -9.34 2.22 -18.92
CA GLN A 302 -8.41 2.76 -17.95
C GLN A 302 -7.07 3.12 -18.58
N THR A 303 -6.46 4.16 -18.07
CA THR A 303 -5.07 4.54 -18.33
C THR A 303 -4.34 4.51 -16.99
N ILE A 304 -3.25 3.76 -16.92
CA ILE A 304 -2.41 3.62 -15.74
C ILE A 304 -1.10 4.33 -16.03
N THR A 305 -0.72 5.28 -15.18
CA THR A 305 0.52 6.04 -15.30
C THR A 305 1.33 5.86 -14.02
N PRO A 306 2.37 5.00 -14.03
CA PRO A 306 3.28 4.87 -12.91
C PRO A 306 3.98 6.19 -12.60
N ASP A 307 4.29 6.43 -11.34
CA ASP A 307 5.17 7.52 -10.93
C ASP A 307 6.65 7.22 -11.23
N ALA A 308 7.53 8.17 -10.94
CA ALA A 308 8.96 8.01 -11.21
C ALA A 308 9.62 6.88 -10.40
N SER A 309 9.05 6.47 -9.29
CA SER A 309 9.53 5.36 -8.47
C SER A 309 9.03 3.99 -8.96
N GLY A 310 7.97 3.97 -9.76
CA GLY A 310 7.27 2.76 -10.16
C GLY A 310 6.43 2.11 -9.05
N SER A 311 6.48 2.63 -7.82
CA SER A 311 5.78 2.03 -6.68
C SER A 311 4.32 2.47 -6.54
N MET A 312 3.96 3.58 -7.16
CA MET A 312 2.60 4.11 -7.20
C MET A 312 2.19 4.40 -8.63
N ALA A 313 0.91 4.33 -8.92
CA ALA A 313 0.37 4.75 -10.22
C ALA A 313 -0.85 5.65 -10.06
N THR A 314 -1.00 6.58 -10.97
CA THR A 314 -2.26 7.29 -11.19
C THR A 314 -3.10 6.48 -12.17
N VAL A 315 -4.29 6.11 -11.77
CA VAL A 315 -5.30 5.46 -12.61
C VAL A 315 -6.31 6.51 -13.03
N THR A 316 -6.55 6.60 -14.35
CA THR A 316 -7.65 7.40 -14.91
C THR A 316 -8.60 6.46 -15.64
N ALA A 317 -9.74 6.25 -15.06
CA ALA A 317 -10.83 5.47 -15.63
C ALA A 317 -11.82 6.39 -16.37
N ARG A 318 -12.37 5.92 -17.48
CA ARG A 318 -13.37 6.65 -18.24
C ARG A 318 -14.46 5.74 -18.80
N VAL A 319 -15.66 6.26 -18.85
CA VAL A 319 -16.81 5.62 -19.47
C VAL A 319 -17.54 6.62 -20.38
N ARG A 320 -18.00 6.17 -21.52
CA ARG A 320 -18.73 7.00 -22.48
C ARG A 320 -20.07 7.45 -21.91
N ALA A 321 -20.37 8.74 -22.02
CA ALA A 321 -21.56 9.37 -21.47
C ALA A 321 -22.43 9.98 -22.60
N ASP A 322 -22.87 9.15 -23.57
CA ASP A 322 -23.45 9.64 -24.81
C ASP A 322 -24.93 9.99 -24.71
N SER A 323 -25.69 9.21 -23.96
CA SER A 323 -27.11 9.45 -23.77
C SER A 323 -27.61 8.68 -22.56
N GLY A 324 -28.10 9.39 -21.56
CA GLY A 324 -28.66 8.79 -20.36
C GLY A 324 -27.83 9.07 -19.11
N LYS A 325 -28.21 8.41 -18.03
CA LYS A 325 -27.50 8.50 -16.76
C LYS A 325 -26.34 7.53 -16.79
N ARG A 326 -25.16 7.98 -16.36
CA ARG A 326 -23.99 7.14 -16.14
C ARG A 326 -23.41 7.46 -14.79
N PHE A 327 -22.98 6.44 -14.09
CA PHE A 327 -22.31 6.51 -12.81
C PHE A 327 -20.99 5.74 -12.92
N LEU A 328 -19.98 6.21 -12.22
CA LEU A 328 -18.66 5.60 -12.17
C LEU A 328 -18.21 5.60 -10.72
N ARG A 329 -17.72 4.46 -10.23
CA ARG A 329 -17.21 4.34 -8.87
C ARG A 329 -15.92 3.51 -8.82
N LEU A 330 -15.12 3.76 -7.79
CA LEU A 330 -14.10 2.84 -7.33
C LEU A 330 -14.70 2.00 -6.20
N ARG A 331 -14.58 0.68 -6.30
CA ARG A 331 -14.88 -0.26 -5.22
C ARG A 331 -13.58 -0.89 -4.75
N ILE A 332 -13.33 -0.81 -3.46
CA ILE A 332 -12.23 -1.49 -2.78
C ILE A 332 -12.81 -2.73 -2.10
N GLN A 333 -12.12 -3.85 -2.26
CA GLN A 333 -12.49 -5.10 -1.61
C GLN A 333 -11.27 -5.62 -0.85
N GLY A 334 -11.42 -5.83 0.45
CA GLY A 334 -10.42 -6.41 1.34
C GLY A 334 -10.24 -7.92 1.15
N PRO A 335 -9.21 -8.47 1.78
CA PRO A 335 -8.92 -9.91 1.77
C PRO A 335 -9.99 -10.73 2.47
#